data_3296ac40997ece73324ab64b46a05f16
#
_entry.id   3296ac40997ece73324ab64b46a05f16
#
_cell.length_a   1.000
_cell.length_b   1.000
_cell.length_c   1.000
_cell.angle_alpha   90.00
_cell.angle_beta   90.00
_cell.angle_gamma   90.00
#
_symmetry.space_group_name_H-M   'P 1'
#
loop_
_entity.id
_entity.type
_entity.pdbx_description
1 polymer ?
#
loop_
_entity_poly.entity_id
_entity_poly.type
_entity_poly.pdbx_seq_one_letter_code
_entity_poly.pdbx_strand_id
1 'polypeptide(L)'
;MTSTTDKAGQPKSETPEWEIKAAKQSRLAFGLAVAELARRDEKVAAISADTIDLFGLRPFLEASPERLIEAGIAEQNAMGIAAGMATTGMRPIICGYAPFITTRSLEQLRNDVAYANQRVVIGAACGGIVLAMAGGTHHAVEDLAIMRNMPNMTVIVPADARQTWHAAMATEQLDGPCYIRLGGKFDEPDVTELDADFRIGRADQLRNGDDITVIACGALVAPAVATSQALAHDGIGVRVLNMHTIKPLDRDAVLAAAVETGAIVTAEEHRVTGGLGGAVAELLATEQPTPMRMIGMPDEFAIVGPPAQVREHYAMGEGAITDACRDLMR
;
A
#
# COMPACT_ATOMS: atom_id res chain seq x y z
N MET A 1 14.25 -7.23 34.45
CA MET A 1 13.48 -6.12 33.86
C MET A 1 13.38 -6.42 32.38
N THR A 2 12.21 -6.81 31.89
CA THR A 2 11.98 -7.04 30.47
C THR A 2 11.98 -5.69 29.76
N SER A 3 12.80 -5.53 28.72
CA SER A 3 12.82 -4.32 27.89
C SER A 3 11.40 -4.00 27.40
N THR A 4 10.90 -2.80 27.70
CA THR A 4 9.58 -2.30 27.27
C THR A 4 9.59 -1.69 25.87
N THR A 5 10.72 -1.76 25.16
CA THR A 5 10.90 -1.25 23.78
C THR A 5 11.31 -2.38 22.85
N ASP A 6 10.95 -2.27 21.56
CA ASP A 6 11.42 -3.14 20.49
C ASP A 6 12.85 -2.78 20.01
N LYS A 7 13.37 -3.48 18.96
CA LYS A 7 14.70 -3.26 18.39
C LYS A 7 14.89 -1.85 17.79
N ALA A 8 13.79 -1.14 17.46
CA ALA A 8 13.78 0.23 16.92
C ALA A 8 13.62 1.29 18.02
N GLY A 9 13.53 0.90 19.31
CA GLY A 9 13.32 1.81 20.42
C GLY A 9 11.87 2.23 20.64
N GLN A 10 10.92 1.61 19.95
CA GLN A 10 9.49 1.86 20.11
C GLN A 10 8.91 1.04 21.27
N PRO A 11 7.78 1.49 21.88
CA PRO A 11 7.05 0.68 22.85
C PRO A 11 6.67 -0.67 22.23
N LYS A 12 6.85 -1.76 22.95
CA LYS A 12 6.38 -3.07 22.49
C LYS A 12 4.88 -3.05 22.31
N SER A 13 4.39 -3.67 21.21
CA SER A 13 2.97 -3.84 20.96
C SER A 13 2.31 -4.68 22.08
N GLU A 14 1.13 -4.26 22.51
CA GLU A 14 0.27 -5.06 23.38
C GLU A 14 -0.53 -6.10 22.58
N THR A 15 -0.66 -5.89 21.25
CA THR A 15 -1.31 -6.87 20.36
C THR A 15 -0.45 -8.12 20.29
N PRO A 16 -1.01 -9.28 20.65
CA PRO A 16 -0.26 -10.52 20.62
C PRO A 16 0.27 -10.85 19.24
N GLU A 17 1.51 -11.31 19.17
CA GLU A 17 2.16 -11.68 17.91
C GLU A 17 1.34 -12.71 17.10
N TRP A 18 0.63 -13.62 17.78
CA TRP A 18 -0.23 -14.61 17.13
C TRP A 18 -1.44 -13.98 16.42
N GLU A 19 -2.01 -12.87 16.94
CA GLU A 19 -3.10 -12.15 16.26
C GLU A 19 -2.61 -11.53 14.96
N ILE A 20 -1.42 -10.94 14.97
CA ILE A 20 -0.79 -10.37 13.75
C ILE A 20 -0.50 -11.49 12.74
N LYS A 21 0.00 -12.64 13.21
CA LYS A 21 0.25 -13.82 12.36
C LYS A 21 -1.04 -14.42 11.79
N ALA A 22 -2.13 -14.40 12.56
CA ALA A 22 -3.43 -14.91 12.12
C ALA A 22 -4.13 -13.99 11.12
N ALA A 23 -3.79 -12.70 11.09
CA ALA A 23 -4.31 -11.77 10.11
C ALA A 23 -3.72 -12.08 8.73
N LYS A 24 -4.56 -12.63 7.83
CA LYS A 24 -4.16 -12.95 6.44
C LYS A 24 -4.65 -11.93 5.43
N GLN A 25 -5.30 -10.87 5.90
CA GLN A 25 -5.90 -9.82 5.08
C GLN A 25 -5.40 -8.47 5.57
N SER A 26 -4.80 -7.70 4.71
CA SER A 26 -4.22 -6.37 5.06
C SER A 26 -5.23 -5.46 5.76
N ARG A 27 -6.49 -5.44 5.34
CA ARG A 27 -7.54 -4.64 5.99
C ARG A 27 -7.77 -5.01 7.47
N LEU A 28 -7.65 -6.30 7.84
CA LEU A 28 -7.78 -6.75 9.24
C LEU A 28 -6.53 -6.42 10.04
N ALA A 29 -5.34 -6.63 9.48
CA ALA A 29 -4.07 -6.23 10.09
C ALA A 29 -4.04 -4.71 10.35
N PHE A 30 -4.58 -3.91 9.43
CA PHE A 30 -4.73 -2.47 9.62
C PHE A 30 -5.67 -2.15 10.79
N GLY A 31 -6.82 -2.81 10.90
CA GLY A 31 -7.75 -2.63 12.02
C GLY A 31 -7.13 -2.95 13.38
N LEU A 32 -6.34 -4.04 13.48
CA LEU A 32 -5.57 -4.37 14.67
C LEU A 32 -4.54 -3.27 15.01
N ALA A 33 -3.82 -2.76 14.00
CA ALA A 33 -2.86 -1.68 14.19
C ALA A 33 -3.54 -0.39 14.65
N VAL A 34 -4.71 -0.05 14.10
CA VAL A 34 -5.50 1.13 14.54
C VAL A 34 -5.90 1.01 16.00
N ALA A 35 -6.33 -0.18 16.44
CA ALA A 35 -6.64 -0.43 17.85
C ALA A 35 -5.40 -0.31 18.76
N GLU A 36 -4.24 -0.78 18.30
CA GLU A 36 -2.97 -0.66 19.02
C GLU A 36 -2.51 0.81 19.11
N LEU A 37 -2.59 1.56 18.01
CA LEU A 37 -2.27 3.00 17.99
C LEU A 37 -3.13 3.77 19.00
N ALA A 38 -4.42 3.43 19.09
CA ALA A 38 -5.33 4.06 20.05
C ALA A 38 -5.04 3.71 21.51
N ARG A 39 -4.47 2.52 21.79
CA ARG A 39 -4.00 2.16 23.14
C ARG A 39 -2.78 2.97 23.54
N ARG A 40 -1.90 3.33 22.57
CA ARG A 40 -0.67 4.07 22.81
C ARG A 40 -0.88 5.59 22.90
N ASP A 41 -1.88 6.10 22.17
CA ASP A 41 -2.12 7.54 22.07
C ASP A 41 -3.63 7.83 22.13
N GLU A 42 -4.05 8.53 23.19
CA GLU A 42 -5.44 8.96 23.40
C GLU A 42 -5.96 9.95 22.34
N LYS A 43 -5.05 10.56 21.55
CA LYS A 43 -5.41 11.45 20.44
C LYS A 43 -5.83 10.70 19.19
N VAL A 44 -5.54 9.39 19.10
CA VAL A 44 -5.94 8.59 17.95
C VAL A 44 -7.45 8.35 18.00
N ALA A 45 -8.13 8.68 16.91
CA ALA A 45 -9.55 8.42 16.69
C ALA A 45 -9.74 7.69 15.36
N ALA A 46 -10.71 6.80 15.28
CA ALA A 46 -11.10 6.12 14.04
C ALA A 46 -12.38 6.72 13.47
N ILE A 47 -12.42 6.89 12.15
CA ILE A 47 -13.60 7.36 11.42
C ILE A 47 -13.95 6.30 10.37
N SER A 48 -15.16 5.79 10.40
CA SER A 48 -15.66 4.77 9.49
C SER A 48 -16.70 5.37 8.54
N ALA A 49 -16.64 4.95 7.28
CA ALA A 49 -17.67 5.21 6.29
C ALA A 49 -18.46 3.90 6.01
N ASP A 50 -19.21 3.42 7.01
CA ASP A 50 -19.92 2.14 7.02
C ASP A 50 -18.99 0.92 6.80
N THR A 51 -17.80 0.96 7.42
CA THR A 51 -16.72 -0.01 7.17
C THR A 51 -16.13 -0.66 8.43
N ILE A 52 -16.79 -0.52 9.59
CA ILE A 52 -16.31 -1.07 10.88
C ILE A 52 -15.96 -2.56 10.75
N ASP A 53 -16.88 -3.37 10.22
CA ASP A 53 -16.64 -4.81 10.05
C ASP A 53 -15.66 -5.12 8.91
N LEU A 54 -15.62 -4.28 7.87
CA LEU A 54 -14.67 -4.45 6.78
C LEU A 54 -13.21 -4.36 7.28
N PHE A 55 -12.93 -3.41 8.14
CA PHE A 55 -11.60 -3.17 8.70
C PHE A 55 -11.32 -3.94 10.00
N GLY A 56 -12.30 -4.68 10.52
CA GLY A 56 -12.14 -5.36 11.81
C GLY A 56 -11.91 -4.38 12.97
N LEU A 57 -12.62 -3.24 12.99
CA LEU A 57 -12.45 -2.21 14.02
C LEU A 57 -13.17 -2.53 15.34
N ARG A 58 -13.73 -3.72 15.51
CA ARG A 58 -14.41 -4.11 16.75
C ARG A 58 -13.52 -4.01 18.00
N PRO A 59 -12.22 -4.43 17.98
CA PRO A 59 -11.33 -4.23 19.12
C PRO A 59 -11.12 -2.76 19.48
N PHE A 60 -11.11 -1.86 18.50
CA PHE A 60 -11.09 -0.42 18.75
C PHE A 60 -12.40 0.05 19.39
N LEU A 61 -13.53 -0.36 18.83
CA LEU A 61 -14.87 0.01 19.32
C LEU A 61 -15.08 -0.44 20.78
N GLU A 62 -14.60 -1.63 21.14
CA GLU A 62 -14.71 -2.16 22.50
C GLU A 62 -13.81 -1.40 23.49
N ALA A 63 -12.60 -1.02 23.05
CA ALA A 63 -11.63 -0.34 23.90
C ALA A 63 -11.87 1.18 24.03
N SER A 64 -12.43 1.83 23.02
CA SER A 64 -12.55 3.30 22.92
C SER A 64 -13.76 3.72 22.08
N PRO A 65 -14.99 3.38 22.50
CA PRO A 65 -16.20 3.66 21.70
C PRO A 65 -16.40 5.15 21.43
N GLU A 66 -15.99 6.00 22.35
CA GLU A 66 -16.11 7.47 22.24
C GLU A 66 -15.18 8.09 21.19
N ARG A 67 -14.19 7.34 20.75
CA ARG A 67 -13.21 7.79 19.73
C ARG A 67 -13.43 7.14 18.37
N LEU A 68 -14.46 6.30 18.20
CA LEU A 68 -14.88 5.77 16.91
C LEU A 68 -16.11 6.53 16.43
N ILE A 69 -15.98 7.15 15.27
CA ILE A 69 -17.03 7.94 14.62
C ILE A 69 -17.52 7.18 13.40
N GLU A 70 -18.78 6.79 13.39
CA GLU A 70 -19.43 6.23 12.20
C GLU A 70 -20.12 7.36 11.43
N ALA A 71 -19.58 7.69 10.25
CA ALA A 71 -20.07 8.77 9.40
C ALA A 71 -21.16 8.31 8.42
N GLY A 72 -21.42 6.98 8.35
CA GLY A 72 -22.24 6.36 7.32
C GLY A 72 -21.58 6.35 5.94
N ILE A 73 -22.31 5.96 4.89
CA ILE A 73 -21.81 5.97 3.49
C ILE A 73 -21.71 7.41 3.00
N ALA A 74 -20.78 8.18 3.56
CA ALA A 74 -20.62 9.61 3.35
C ALA A 74 -19.14 10.02 3.42
N GLU A 75 -18.32 9.56 2.48
CA GLU A 75 -16.86 9.71 2.49
C GLU A 75 -16.40 11.17 2.50
N GLN A 76 -17.14 12.08 1.85
CA GLN A 76 -16.87 13.51 1.90
C GLN A 76 -17.03 14.06 3.33
N ASN A 77 -18.11 13.67 4.02
CA ASN A 77 -18.35 14.08 5.40
C ASN A 77 -17.29 13.45 6.33
N ALA A 78 -16.98 12.17 6.15
CA ALA A 78 -15.95 11.47 6.92
C ALA A 78 -14.58 12.15 6.77
N MET A 79 -14.20 12.57 5.57
CA MET A 79 -12.94 13.28 5.31
C MET A 79 -12.94 14.68 5.95
N GLY A 80 -14.06 15.40 5.89
CA GLY A 80 -14.21 16.70 6.55
C GLY A 80 -14.14 16.58 8.08
N ILE A 81 -14.75 15.55 8.68
CA ILE A 81 -14.63 15.24 10.10
C ILE A 81 -13.17 14.98 10.47
N ALA A 82 -12.46 14.13 9.69
CA ALA A 82 -11.05 13.85 9.92
C ALA A 82 -10.19 15.12 9.87
N ALA A 83 -10.39 15.95 8.85
CA ALA A 83 -9.67 17.21 8.72
C ALA A 83 -9.92 18.15 9.91
N GLY A 84 -11.21 18.31 10.31
CA GLY A 84 -11.58 19.13 11.46
C GLY A 84 -10.98 18.64 12.78
N MET A 85 -10.99 17.33 13.03
CA MET A 85 -10.37 16.72 14.21
C MET A 85 -8.85 16.95 14.23
N ALA A 86 -8.17 16.82 13.09
CA ALA A 86 -6.74 17.06 13.01
C ALA A 86 -6.36 18.49 13.40
N THR A 87 -7.20 19.50 13.07
CA THR A 87 -6.95 20.90 13.49
C THR A 87 -7.01 21.10 15.00
N THR A 88 -7.65 20.21 15.75
CA THR A 88 -7.70 20.25 17.22
C THR A 88 -6.56 19.50 17.90
N GLY A 89 -5.63 18.95 17.11
CA GLY A 89 -4.50 18.16 17.60
C GLY A 89 -4.80 16.67 17.79
N MET A 90 -5.97 16.21 17.38
CA MET A 90 -6.28 14.78 17.26
C MET A 90 -5.50 14.14 16.10
N ARG A 91 -5.43 12.82 16.10
CA ARG A 91 -4.77 11.99 15.09
C ARG A 91 -5.79 11.05 14.45
N PRO A 92 -6.65 11.56 13.56
CA PRO A 92 -7.72 10.76 12.96
C PRO A 92 -7.18 9.75 11.95
N ILE A 93 -7.75 8.55 12.00
CA ILE A 93 -7.54 7.49 11.03
C ILE A 93 -8.88 7.21 10.36
N ILE A 94 -9.00 7.52 9.08
CA ILE A 94 -10.23 7.30 8.30
C ILE A 94 -10.14 5.96 7.57
N CYS A 95 -11.20 5.17 7.64
CA CYS A 95 -11.33 3.85 7.03
C CYS A 95 -12.46 3.86 5.99
N GLY A 96 -12.14 3.51 4.75
CA GLY A 96 -13.13 3.50 3.67
C GLY A 96 -12.69 2.65 2.48
N TYR A 97 -13.60 2.42 1.53
CA TYR A 97 -13.26 1.77 0.27
C TYR A 97 -12.37 2.67 -0.58
N ALA A 98 -11.31 2.11 -1.14
CA ALA A 98 -10.32 2.86 -1.93
C ALA A 98 -10.95 3.73 -3.03
N PRO A 99 -11.83 3.22 -3.93
CA PRO A 99 -12.39 4.04 -5.00
C PRO A 99 -13.22 5.21 -4.47
N PHE A 100 -13.90 5.07 -3.33
CA PHE A 100 -14.78 6.12 -2.81
C PHE A 100 -14.02 7.13 -1.98
N ILE A 101 -13.13 6.68 -1.10
CA ILE A 101 -12.35 7.60 -0.27
C ILE A 101 -11.36 8.44 -1.11
N THR A 102 -10.97 7.95 -2.30
CA THR A 102 -10.07 8.69 -3.19
C THR A 102 -10.79 9.60 -4.16
N THR A 103 -11.85 9.12 -4.83
CA THR A 103 -12.51 9.90 -5.89
C THR A 103 -13.68 10.73 -5.39
N ARG A 104 -14.53 10.17 -4.51
CA ARG A 104 -15.70 10.88 -3.98
C ARG A 104 -15.32 12.00 -3.02
N SER A 105 -14.35 11.80 -2.14
CA SER A 105 -13.89 12.82 -1.19
C SER A 105 -12.61 13.55 -1.62
N LEU A 106 -12.33 13.56 -2.93
CA LEU A 106 -11.09 14.11 -3.49
C LEU A 106 -10.88 15.59 -3.14
N GLU A 107 -11.92 16.39 -3.17
CA GLU A 107 -11.83 17.82 -2.86
C GLU A 107 -11.47 18.05 -1.40
N GLN A 108 -12.17 17.40 -0.46
CA GLN A 108 -11.90 17.50 0.98
C GLN A 108 -10.50 16.99 1.31
N LEU A 109 -10.13 15.85 0.72
CA LEU A 109 -8.79 15.31 0.87
C LEU A 109 -7.72 16.27 0.37
N ARG A 110 -7.92 16.87 -0.79
CA ARG A 110 -6.98 17.83 -1.38
C ARG A 110 -6.86 19.12 -0.57
N ASN A 111 -7.99 19.76 -0.24
CA ASN A 111 -8.02 21.09 0.32
C ASN A 111 -7.88 21.08 1.85
N ASP A 112 -8.64 20.20 2.52
CA ASP A 112 -8.74 20.24 3.98
C ASP A 112 -7.65 19.37 4.65
N VAL A 113 -7.14 18.35 3.94
CA VAL A 113 -6.13 17.44 4.46
C VAL A 113 -4.75 17.72 3.85
N ALA A 114 -4.57 17.54 2.54
CA ALA A 114 -3.25 17.62 1.92
C ALA A 114 -2.69 19.05 1.83
N TYR A 115 -3.49 20.02 1.37
CA TYR A 115 -3.07 21.42 1.31
C TYR A 115 -2.81 22.01 2.69
N ALA A 116 -3.68 21.70 3.65
CA ALA A 116 -3.52 22.13 5.04
C ALA A 116 -2.46 21.32 5.82
N ASN A 117 -1.86 20.32 5.19
CA ASN A 117 -0.87 19.40 5.78
C ASN A 117 -1.34 18.77 7.10
N GLN A 118 -2.60 18.37 7.15
CA GLN A 118 -3.19 17.79 8.35
C GLN A 118 -2.75 16.35 8.55
N ARG A 119 -2.48 15.97 9.80
CA ARG A 119 -2.06 14.63 10.19
C ARG A 119 -3.26 13.67 10.17
N VAL A 120 -3.67 13.23 9.00
CA VAL A 120 -4.76 12.27 8.76
C VAL A 120 -4.19 11.02 8.11
N VAL A 121 -4.45 9.85 8.69
CA VAL A 121 -4.12 8.56 8.08
C VAL A 121 -5.37 8.03 7.37
N ILE A 122 -5.21 7.61 6.13
CA ILE A 122 -6.28 7.11 5.27
C ILE A 122 -6.03 5.63 5.00
N GLY A 123 -6.78 4.74 5.65
CA GLY A 123 -6.84 3.32 5.33
C GLY A 123 -7.85 3.10 4.21
N ALA A 124 -7.36 2.71 3.04
CA ALA A 124 -8.16 2.56 1.83
C ALA A 124 -8.24 1.09 1.41
N ALA A 125 -9.31 0.40 1.80
CA ALA A 125 -9.49 -1.02 1.51
C ALA A 125 -9.96 -1.26 0.08
N CYS A 126 -9.70 -2.46 -0.42
CA CYS A 126 -10.09 -2.91 -1.75
C CYS A 126 -9.47 -2.09 -2.87
N GLY A 127 -8.18 -1.76 -2.74
CA GLY A 127 -7.40 -1.13 -3.81
C GLY A 127 -7.26 -2.05 -5.04
N GLY A 128 -6.97 -1.46 -6.19
CA GLY A 128 -6.82 -2.21 -7.44
C GLY A 128 -8.10 -2.84 -7.94
N ILE A 129 -8.01 -4.09 -8.33
CA ILE A 129 -9.12 -4.90 -8.86
C ILE A 129 -9.60 -5.96 -7.86
N VAL A 130 -9.34 -5.78 -6.57
CA VAL A 130 -9.76 -6.74 -5.52
C VAL A 130 -11.28 -6.95 -5.53
N LEU A 131 -12.07 -5.91 -5.83
CA LEU A 131 -13.52 -6.00 -6.03
C LEU A 131 -13.92 -6.09 -7.50
N ALA A 132 -13.14 -6.78 -8.34
CA ALA A 132 -13.40 -6.89 -9.77
C ALA A 132 -14.79 -7.44 -10.10
N MET A 133 -15.37 -8.28 -9.23
CA MET A 133 -16.75 -8.80 -9.38
C MET A 133 -17.82 -7.71 -9.20
N ALA A 134 -17.53 -6.62 -8.52
CA ALA A 134 -18.47 -5.51 -8.31
C ALA A 134 -18.46 -4.49 -9.48
N GLY A 135 -17.52 -4.64 -10.41
CA GLY A 135 -17.43 -3.82 -11.61
C GLY A 135 -16.71 -2.49 -11.42
N GLY A 136 -16.64 -1.71 -12.50
CA GLY A 136 -15.83 -0.49 -12.60
C GLY A 136 -16.07 0.58 -11.54
N THR A 137 -17.25 0.61 -10.92
CA THR A 137 -17.54 1.53 -9.81
C THR A 137 -16.81 1.20 -8.51
N HIS A 138 -16.25 -0.01 -8.41
CA HIS A 138 -15.52 -0.49 -7.22
C HIS A 138 -14.05 -0.80 -7.51
N HIS A 139 -13.58 -0.62 -8.74
CA HIS A 139 -12.16 -0.72 -9.07
C HIS A 139 -11.45 0.55 -8.63
N ALA A 140 -10.28 0.42 -8.01
CA ALA A 140 -9.42 1.53 -7.61
C ALA A 140 -8.06 1.39 -8.31
N VAL A 141 -8.04 1.68 -9.60
CA VAL A 141 -6.85 1.53 -10.46
C VAL A 141 -6.24 2.87 -10.89
N GLU A 142 -6.72 3.97 -10.34
CA GLU A 142 -6.23 5.35 -10.50
C GLU A 142 -5.86 6.02 -9.16
N ASP A 143 -6.12 5.37 -8.03
CA ASP A 143 -5.94 5.92 -6.69
C ASP A 143 -4.49 6.33 -6.39
N LEU A 144 -3.50 5.50 -6.78
CA LEU A 144 -2.10 5.81 -6.55
C LEU A 144 -1.65 7.04 -7.34
N ALA A 145 -2.11 7.20 -8.58
CA ALA A 145 -1.83 8.37 -9.40
C ALA A 145 -2.37 9.64 -8.75
N ILE A 146 -3.61 9.60 -8.26
CA ILE A 146 -4.25 10.71 -7.56
C ILE A 146 -3.48 11.08 -6.29
N MET A 147 -3.19 10.09 -5.44
CA MET A 147 -2.53 10.31 -4.16
C MET A 147 -1.07 10.73 -4.32
N ARG A 148 -0.35 10.13 -5.27
CA ARG A 148 1.04 10.50 -5.55
C ARG A 148 1.18 11.94 -6.04
N ASN A 149 0.21 12.42 -6.79
CA ASN A 149 0.23 13.79 -7.32
C ASN A 149 -0.07 14.88 -6.25
N MET A 150 -0.60 14.50 -5.07
CA MET A 150 -0.89 15.49 -4.02
C MET A 150 0.37 15.87 -3.23
N PRO A 151 0.74 17.17 -3.13
CA PRO A 151 1.78 17.61 -2.19
C PRO A 151 1.48 17.14 -0.75
N ASN A 152 2.54 16.96 0.04
CA ASN A 152 2.51 16.53 1.44
C ASN A 152 2.03 15.08 1.69
N MET A 153 1.36 14.44 0.74
CA MET A 153 0.82 13.08 0.90
C MET A 153 1.93 12.03 0.90
N THR A 154 1.97 11.20 1.94
CA THR A 154 2.72 9.93 1.94
C THR A 154 1.84 8.84 1.34
N VAL A 155 2.39 7.98 0.46
CA VAL A 155 1.62 6.91 -0.21
C VAL A 155 2.29 5.56 0.01
N ILE A 156 1.60 4.66 0.68
CA ILE A 156 2.10 3.33 1.07
C ILE A 156 1.18 2.25 0.50
N VAL A 157 1.78 1.21 -0.06
CA VAL A 157 1.09 0.04 -0.68
C VAL A 157 1.74 -1.23 -0.15
N PRO A 158 1.38 -1.68 1.06
CA PRO A 158 1.96 -2.88 1.65
C PRO A 158 1.73 -4.13 0.78
N ALA A 159 2.67 -5.06 0.80
CA ALA A 159 2.62 -6.29 0.02
C ALA A 159 1.70 -7.36 0.62
N ASP A 160 1.56 -7.36 1.94
CA ASP A 160 0.78 -8.36 2.69
C ASP A 160 0.26 -7.80 4.03
N ALA A 161 -0.44 -8.64 4.78
CA ALA A 161 -1.01 -8.29 6.07
C ALA A 161 0.05 -7.94 7.13
N ARG A 162 1.20 -8.63 7.13
CA ARG A 162 2.30 -8.39 8.07
C ARG A 162 2.90 -7.01 7.85
N GLN A 163 3.21 -6.70 6.59
CA GLN A 163 3.74 -5.38 6.24
C GLN A 163 2.72 -4.27 6.49
N THR A 164 1.43 -4.55 6.32
CA THR A 164 0.37 -3.60 6.63
C THR A 164 0.36 -3.19 8.10
N TRP A 165 0.54 -4.15 9.01
CA TRP A 165 0.69 -3.84 10.43
C TRP A 165 1.84 -2.85 10.67
N HIS A 166 3.02 -3.15 10.15
CA HIS A 166 4.20 -2.29 10.32
C HIS A 166 4.01 -0.91 9.66
N ALA A 167 3.41 -0.87 8.47
CA ALA A 167 3.10 0.37 7.78
C ALA A 167 2.16 1.27 8.57
N ALA A 168 1.10 0.70 9.15
CA ALA A 168 0.16 1.44 9.98
C ALA A 168 0.84 1.96 11.26
N MET A 169 1.61 1.12 11.95
CA MET A 169 2.36 1.54 13.14
C MET A 169 3.37 2.64 12.84
N ALA A 170 4.06 2.59 11.68
CA ALA A 170 5.03 3.60 11.29
C ALA A 170 4.40 5.00 11.07
N THR A 171 3.08 5.10 10.92
CA THR A 171 2.38 6.40 10.81
C THR A 171 2.48 7.24 12.10
N GLU A 172 2.84 6.64 13.23
CA GLU A 172 3.12 7.40 14.46
C GLU A 172 4.20 8.47 14.28
N GLN A 173 5.11 8.28 13.32
CA GLN A 173 6.25 9.17 13.08
C GLN A 173 5.96 10.26 12.04
N LEU A 174 4.78 10.23 11.40
CA LEU A 174 4.44 11.18 10.35
C LEU A 174 3.78 12.44 10.92
N ASP A 175 4.19 13.60 10.38
CA ASP A 175 3.61 14.91 10.72
C ASP A 175 2.62 15.42 9.65
N GLY A 176 2.39 14.66 8.58
CA GLY A 176 1.49 14.99 7.48
C GLY A 176 0.55 13.85 7.13
N PRO A 177 -0.25 14.02 6.06
CA PRO A 177 -1.22 13.03 5.63
C PRO A 177 -0.57 11.77 5.04
N CYS A 178 -1.21 10.63 5.26
CA CYS A 178 -0.74 9.34 4.78
C CYS A 178 -1.90 8.52 4.19
N TYR A 179 -1.72 8.04 2.97
CA TYR A 179 -2.60 7.09 2.31
C TYR A 179 -1.97 5.70 2.36
N ILE A 180 -2.70 4.73 2.93
CA ILE A 180 -2.29 3.33 2.96
C ILE A 180 -3.30 2.52 2.15
N ARG A 181 -2.85 1.99 1.01
CA ARG A 181 -3.67 1.15 0.14
C ARG A 181 -3.69 -0.27 0.66
N LEU A 182 -4.86 -0.83 0.82
CA LEU A 182 -5.07 -2.17 1.38
C LEU A 182 -5.77 -3.08 0.38
N GLY A 183 -5.57 -4.37 0.53
CA GLY A 183 -6.32 -5.41 -0.16
C GLY A 183 -7.77 -5.53 0.33
N GLY A 184 -8.37 -6.69 0.11
CA GLY A 184 -9.79 -6.91 0.39
C GLY A 184 -10.08 -8.07 1.34
N LYS A 185 -11.13 -8.82 1.01
CA LYS A 185 -11.63 -9.95 1.83
C LYS A 185 -10.96 -11.29 1.50
N PHE A 186 -9.96 -11.30 0.62
CA PHE A 186 -9.23 -12.51 0.28
C PHE A 186 -7.93 -12.56 1.07
N ASP A 187 -7.50 -13.76 1.42
CA ASP A 187 -6.22 -13.98 2.07
C ASP A 187 -5.09 -13.62 1.10
N GLU A 188 -4.08 -12.96 1.63
CA GLU A 188 -2.90 -12.50 0.90
C GLU A 188 -1.73 -13.42 1.23
N PRO A 189 -0.88 -13.78 0.24
CA PRO A 189 0.33 -14.55 0.51
C PRO A 189 1.28 -13.76 1.41
N ASP A 190 1.83 -14.41 2.44
CA ASP A 190 2.89 -13.83 3.25
C ASP A 190 4.19 -13.77 2.41
N VAL A 191 4.66 -12.59 2.12
CA VAL A 191 5.92 -12.35 1.37
C VAL A 191 6.94 -11.56 2.17
N THR A 192 6.53 -11.00 3.31
CA THR A 192 7.40 -10.27 4.23
C THR A 192 7.56 -11.02 5.55
N GLU A 193 8.67 -10.73 6.27
CA GLU A 193 8.90 -11.30 7.60
C GLU A 193 8.04 -10.58 8.64
N LEU A 194 7.69 -11.31 9.72
CA LEU A 194 6.86 -10.75 10.78
C LEU A 194 7.56 -9.63 11.56
N ASP A 195 8.88 -9.70 11.69
CA ASP A 195 9.74 -8.73 12.40
C ASP A 195 10.54 -7.84 11.44
N ALA A 196 10.03 -7.64 10.22
CA ALA A 196 10.67 -6.79 9.22
C ALA A 196 10.90 -5.36 9.73
N ASP A 197 12.07 -4.78 9.43
CA ASP A 197 12.40 -3.38 9.73
C ASP A 197 11.74 -2.45 8.70
N PHE A 198 10.44 -2.23 8.86
CA PHE A 198 9.68 -1.36 7.95
C PHE A 198 10.07 0.11 8.11
N ARG A 199 10.47 0.74 7.02
CA ARG A 199 10.80 2.17 6.98
C ARG A 199 10.12 2.87 5.82
N ILE A 200 9.29 3.85 6.10
CA ILE A 200 8.66 4.68 5.07
C ILE A 200 9.72 5.29 4.16
N GLY A 201 9.53 5.12 2.84
CA GLY A 201 10.45 5.64 1.82
C GLY A 201 11.67 4.74 1.52
N ARG A 202 11.75 3.53 2.08
CA ARG A 202 12.82 2.57 1.83
C ARG A 202 12.25 1.25 1.30
N ALA A 203 12.70 0.82 0.13
CA ALA A 203 12.27 -0.46 -0.45
C ALA A 203 12.89 -1.65 0.29
N ASP A 204 12.16 -2.78 0.31
CA ASP A 204 12.69 -4.06 0.79
C ASP A 204 13.20 -4.89 -0.39
N GLN A 205 14.44 -5.33 -0.32
CA GLN A 205 14.97 -6.27 -1.30
C GLN A 205 14.63 -7.70 -0.87
N LEU A 206 13.65 -8.31 -1.54
CA LEU A 206 13.15 -9.65 -1.22
C LEU A 206 13.96 -10.77 -1.91
N ARG A 207 14.59 -10.48 -3.05
CA ARG A 207 15.43 -11.43 -3.81
C ARG A 207 16.65 -10.71 -4.37
N ASN A 208 17.79 -11.40 -4.32
CA ASN A 208 19.01 -10.98 -4.99
C ASN A 208 18.98 -11.43 -6.45
N GLY A 209 19.60 -10.64 -7.34
CA GLY A 209 19.79 -10.96 -8.75
C GLY A 209 20.55 -9.84 -9.43
N ASP A 210 21.33 -10.20 -10.46
CA ASP A 210 22.25 -9.28 -11.13
C ASP A 210 21.91 -9.07 -12.60
N ASP A 211 20.91 -9.80 -13.16
CA ASP A 211 20.58 -9.73 -14.57
C ASP A 211 19.46 -8.72 -14.89
N ILE A 212 18.45 -8.65 -14.02
CA ILE A 212 17.30 -7.74 -14.20
C ILE A 212 16.65 -7.46 -12.84
N THR A 213 16.02 -6.28 -12.69
CA THR A 213 15.26 -5.94 -11.48
C THR A 213 13.77 -5.86 -11.75
N VAL A 214 12.97 -6.50 -10.88
CA VAL A 214 11.52 -6.30 -10.78
C VAL A 214 11.22 -5.44 -9.56
N ILE A 215 10.59 -4.28 -9.78
CA ILE A 215 10.11 -3.37 -8.73
C ILE A 215 8.60 -3.52 -8.64
N ALA A 216 8.09 -4.07 -7.56
CA ALA A 216 6.66 -4.34 -7.40
C ALA A 216 6.09 -3.69 -6.13
N CYS A 217 4.78 -3.48 -6.07
CA CYS A 217 4.07 -3.05 -4.87
C CYS A 217 2.76 -3.81 -4.69
N GLY A 218 2.29 -3.88 -3.45
CA GLY A 218 1.00 -4.49 -3.10
C GLY A 218 0.88 -5.93 -3.59
N ALA A 219 -0.27 -6.26 -4.15
CA ALA A 219 -0.63 -7.62 -4.58
C ALA A 219 0.31 -8.23 -5.64
N LEU A 220 1.09 -7.41 -6.37
CA LEU A 220 2.00 -7.93 -7.40
C LEU A 220 3.42 -8.26 -6.88
N VAL A 221 3.69 -8.06 -5.59
CA VAL A 221 4.97 -8.48 -4.99
C VAL A 221 5.09 -10.01 -4.96
N ALA A 222 4.03 -10.72 -4.59
CA ALA A 222 4.06 -12.20 -4.59
C ALA A 222 4.32 -12.79 -6.00
N PRO A 223 3.62 -12.36 -7.08
CA PRO A 223 3.96 -12.73 -8.44
C PRO A 223 5.41 -12.40 -8.85
N ALA A 224 5.95 -11.25 -8.42
CA ALA A 224 7.33 -10.87 -8.70
C ALA A 224 8.35 -11.83 -8.04
N VAL A 225 8.08 -12.23 -6.79
CA VAL A 225 8.88 -13.24 -6.07
C VAL A 225 8.82 -14.59 -6.78
N ALA A 226 7.62 -15.02 -7.22
CA ALA A 226 7.44 -16.28 -7.96
C ALA A 226 8.20 -16.24 -9.30
N THR A 227 8.13 -15.12 -10.04
CA THR A 227 8.93 -14.90 -11.27
C THR A 227 10.43 -15.08 -11.02
N SER A 228 10.96 -14.49 -9.94
CA SER A 228 12.39 -14.63 -9.60
C SER A 228 12.77 -16.11 -9.36
N GLN A 229 11.90 -16.86 -8.69
CA GLN A 229 12.12 -18.29 -8.46
C GLN A 229 12.06 -19.11 -9.76
N ALA A 230 11.09 -18.82 -10.63
CA ALA A 230 10.94 -19.52 -11.92
C ALA A 230 12.14 -19.25 -12.84
N LEU A 231 12.56 -17.99 -12.99
CA LEU A 231 13.66 -17.62 -13.87
C LEU A 231 15.04 -18.08 -13.34
N ALA A 232 15.19 -18.27 -12.04
CA ALA A 232 16.41 -18.85 -11.47
C ALA A 232 16.69 -20.28 -11.97
N HIS A 233 15.64 -21.05 -12.33
CA HIS A 233 15.82 -22.38 -12.97
C HIS A 233 16.40 -22.27 -14.39
N ASP A 234 16.22 -21.15 -15.05
CA ASP A 234 16.77 -20.84 -16.38
C ASP A 234 18.15 -20.15 -16.27
N GLY A 235 18.69 -20.01 -15.05
CA GLY A 235 19.97 -19.35 -14.80
C GLY A 235 19.90 -17.82 -14.82
N ILE A 236 18.71 -17.23 -14.74
CA ILE A 236 18.49 -15.78 -14.76
C ILE A 236 18.30 -15.28 -13.33
N GLY A 237 19.19 -14.38 -12.89
CA GLY A 237 19.17 -13.73 -11.59
C GLY A 237 18.25 -12.51 -11.57
N VAL A 238 17.02 -12.65 -11.05
CA VAL A 238 16.06 -11.54 -10.94
C VAL A 238 16.10 -10.96 -9.52
N ARG A 239 16.48 -9.69 -9.41
CA ARG A 239 16.33 -8.91 -8.18
C ARG A 239 14.86 -8.52 -8.01
N VAL A 240 14.32 -8.65 -6.79
CA VAL A 240 12.96 -8.20 -6.48
C VAL A 240 13.01 -7.14 -5.39
N LEU A 241 12.53 -5.94 -5.72
CA LEU A 241 12.32 -4.84 -4.79
C LEU A 241 10.83 -4.68 -4.51
N ASN A 242 10.45 -4.85 -3.25
CA ASN A 242 9.13 -4.46 -2.77
C ASN A 242 9.14 -2.96 -2.47
N MET A 243 8.59 -2.18 -3.39
CA MET A 243 8.48 -0.73 -3.27
C MET A 243 7.18 -0.37 -2.55
N HIS A 244 7.08 -0.75 -1.27
CA HIS A 244 5.89 -0.52 -0.47
C HIS A 244 5.57 0.97 -0.23
N THR A 245 6.52 1.87 -0.41
CA THR A 245 6.29 3.32 -0.36
C THR A 245 6.50 3.93 -1.74
N ILE A 246 5.41 4.42 -2.34
CA ILE A 246 5.47 5.06 -3.66
C ILE A 246 5.84 6.54 -3.55
N LYS A 247 5.48 7.14 -2.41
CA LYS A 247 5.85 8.52 -2.08
C LYS A 247 6.11 8.68 -0.58
N PRO A 248 7.33 9.08 -0.17
CA PRO A 248 8.50 9.27 -1.03
C PRO A 248 9.00 7.96 -1.65
N LEU A 249 9.44 8.02 -2.90
CA LEU A 249 10.05 6.86 -3.57
C LEU A 249 11.47 6.62 -3.02
N ASP A 250 11.87 5.36 -2.87
CA ASP A 250 13.27 5.01 -2.59
C ASP A 250 14.11 5.19 -3.88
N ARG A 251 14.58 6.42 -4.07
CA ARG A 251 15.36 6.82 -5.26
C ARG A 251 16.67 6.06 -5.37
N ASP A 252 17.34 5.88 -4.21
CA ASP A 252 18.65 5.24 -4.18
C ASP A 252 18.55 3.76 -4.58
N ALA A 253 17.53 3.04 -4.11
CA ALA A 253 17.28 1.66 -4.51
C ALA A 253 16.95 1.53 -6.01
N VAL A 254 16.15 2.45 -6.57
CA VAL A 254 15.83 2.45 -8.01
C VAL A 254 17.06 2.74 -8.85
N LEU A 255 17.87 3.74 -8.49
CA LEU A 255 19.07 4.10 -9.23
C LEU A 255 20.15 3.03 -9.14
N ALA A 256 20.33 2.42 -7.96
CA ALA A 256 21.23 1.27 -7.79
C ALA A 256 20.81 0.09 -8.66
N ALA A 257 19.51 -0.24 -8.67
CA ALA A 257 18.97 -1.29 -9.53
C ALA A 257 19.23 -1.01 -11.02
N ALA A 258 19.01 0.24 -11.47
CA ALA A 258 19.22 0.66 -12.85
C ALA A 258 20.69 0.50 -13.29
N VAL A 259 21.63 0.86 -12.43
CA VAL A 259 23.08 0.75 -12.72
C VAL A 259 23.55 -0.70 -12.66
N GLU A 260 23.09 -1.46 -11.68
CA GLU A 260 23.62 -2.79 -11.39
C GLU A 260 23.04 -3.89 -12.28
N THR A 261 21.75 -3.79 -12.65
CA THR A 261 21.07 -4.81 -13.47
C THR A 261 20.74 -4.34 -14.89
N GLY A 262 20.82 -3.03 -15.17
CA GLY A 262 20.69 -2.49 -16.52
C GLY A 262 19.29 -2.54 -17.15
N ALA A 263 18.31 -3.20 -16.54
CA ALA A 263 16.93 -3.28 -17.03
C ALA A 263 15.95 -3.43 -15.86
N ILE A 264 14.76 -2.80 -15.98
CA ILE A 264 13.76 -2.76 -14.92
C ILE A 264 12.38 -3.17 -15.44
N VAL A 265 11.69 -4.03 -14.70
CA VAL A 265 10.26 -4.29 -14.84
C VAL A 265 9.56 -3.70 -13.61
N THR A 266 8.50 -2.90 -13.80
CA THR A 266 7.62 -2.50 -12.68
C THR A 266 6.31 -3.28 -12.73
N ALA A 267 5.76 -3.62 -11.55
CA ALA A 267 4.51 -4.37 -11.46
C ALA A 267 3.60 -3.80 -10.36
N GLU A 268 2.40 -3.39 -10.77
CA GLU A 268 1.40 -2.78 -9.88
C GLU A 268 -0.03 -3.11 -10.31
N GLU A 269 -0.93 -3.30 -9.35
CA GLU A 269 -2.37 -3.45 -9.62
C GLU A 269 -3.02 -2.07 -9.73
N HIS A 270 -2.60 -1.31 -10.74
CA HIS A 270 -2.98 0.06 -11.02
C HIS A 270 -2.82 0.30 -12.53
N ARG A 271 -3.36 1.40 -13.06
CA ARG A 271 -3.04 1.79 -14.44
C ARG A 271 -1.54 2.04 -14.57
N VAL A 272 -0.97 1.67 -15.72
CA VAL A 272 0.46 1.94 -15.99
C VAL A 272 0.80 3.43 -15.91
N THR A 273 -0.19 4.31 -16.06
CA THR A 273 -0.01 5.76 -16.01
C THR A 273 -0.14 6.28 -14.58
N GLY A 274 0.88 6.94 -14.08
CA GLY A 274 0.85 7.74 -12.86
C GLY A 274 1.06 6.99 -11.53
N GLY A 275 1.08 5.65 -11.53
CA GLY A 275 1.36 4.84 -10.35
C GLY A 275 2.85 4.64 -10.07
N LEU A 276 3.22 3.43 -9.63
CA LEU A 276 4.61 3.02 -9.37
C LEU A 276 5.46 3.09 -10.64
N GLY A 277 4.99 2.50 -11.76
CA GLY A 277 5.71 2.51 -13.01
C GLY A 277 5.99 3.93 -13.51
N GLY A 278 5.01 4.83 -13.39
CA GLY A 278 5.18 6.25 -13.68
C GLY A 278 6.23 6.91 -12.79
N ALA A 279 6.23 6.66 -11.47
CA ALA A 279 7.21 7.21 -10.55
C ALA A 279 8.65 6.76 -10.87
N VAL A 280 8.83 5.47 -11.17
CA VAL A 280 10.13 4.92 -11.58
C VAL A 280 10.57 5.50 -12.91
N ALA A 281 9.68 5.56 -13.91
CA ALA A 281 10.00 6.11 -15.23
C ALA A 281 10.42 7.58 -15.18
N GLU A 282 9.73 8.42 -14.41
CA GLU A 282 10.06 9.84 -14.21
C GLU A 282 11.47 10.00 -13.60
N LEU A 283 11.83 9.19 -12.61
CA LEU A 283 13.16 9.19 -12.03
C LEU A 283 14.23 8.74 -13.03
N LEU A 284 14.00 7.61 -13.69
CA LEU A 284 14.97 7.06 -14.65
C LEU A 284 15.18 7.97 -15.86
N ALA A 285 14.13 8.57 -16.39
CA ALA A 285 14.22 9.47 -17.53
C ALA A 285 15.11 10.71 -17.24
N THR A 286 15.17 11.15 -15.98
CA THR A 286 15.91 12.35 -15.59
C THR A 286 17.33 12.07 -15.10
N GLU A 287 17.57 10.91 -14.47
CA GLU A 287 18.84 10.65 -13.76
C GLU A 287 19.64 9.47 -14.32
N GLN A 288 18.96 8.39 -14.69
CA GLN A 288 19.62 7.15 -15.17
C GLN A 288 18.75 6.47 -16.23
N PRO A 289 18.72 6.93 -17.49
CA PRO A 289 17.93 6.31 -18.54
C PRO A 289 18.21 4.80 -18.67
N THR A 290 17.18 4.01 -18.46
CA THR A 290 17.28 2.54 -18.36
C THR A 290 16.12 1.89 -19.09
N PRO A 291 16.33 0.83 -19.89
CA PRO A 291 15.27 0.05 -20.48
C PRO A 291 14.29 -0.43 -19.42
N MET A 292 12.98 -0.19 -19.63
CA MET A 292 11.97 -0.67 -18.69
C MET A 292 10.70 -1.18 -19.36
N ARG A 293 9.98 -2.03 -18.64
CA ARG A 293 8.61 -2.46 -18.95
C ARG A 293 7.72 -2.23 -17.74
N MET A 294 6.50 -1.77 -17.98
CA MET A 294 5.50 -1.55 -16.92
C MET A 294 4.39 -2.58 -17.05
N ILE A 295 4.17 -3.34 -15.99
CA ILE A 295 3.05 -4.28 -15.85
C ILE A 295 1.98 -3.64 -14.98
N GLY A 296 0.79 -3.48 -15.54
CA GLY A 296 -0.37 -2.87 -14.89
C GLY A 296 -1.55 -2.79 -15.85
N MET A 297 -2.63 -2.15 -15.41
CA MET A 297 -3.84 -1.96 -16.23
C MET A 297 -3.59 -1.02 -17.42
N PRO A 298 -4.08 -1.36 -18.62
CA PRO A 298 -4.11 -0.44 -19.75
C PRO A 298 -5.09 0.72 -19.52
N ASP A 299 -5.14 1.67 -20.49
CA ASP A 299 -6.05 2.81 -20.42
C ASP A 299 -7.48 2.42 -20.86
N GLU A 300 -8.11 1.58 -20.04
CA GLU A 300 -9.51 1.18 -20.20
C GLU A 300 -10.14 0.83 -18.84
N PHE A 301 -11.48 0.85 -18.75
CA PHE A 301 -12.18 0.34 -17.57
C PHE A 301 -12.12 -1.18 -17.56
N ALA A 302 -11.75 -1.76 -16.41
CA ALA A 302 -11.58 -3.20 -16.29
C ALA A 302 -12.89 -3.98 -16.50
N ILE A 303 -12.74 -5.16 -17.09
CA ILE A 303 -13.84 -6.13 -17.20
C ILE A 303 -14.32 -6.60 -15.81
N VAL A 304 -15.53 -7.12 -15.75
CA VAL A 304 -16.12 -7.68 -14.53
C VAL A 304 -15.83 -9.18 -14.47
N GLY A 305 -15.29 -9.65 -13.34
CA GLY A 305 -15.00 -11.07 -13.15
C GLY A 305 -14.26 -11.34 -11.83
N PRO A 306 -13.93 -12.60 -11.53
CA PRO A 306 -13.09 -12.95 -10.40
C PRO A 306 -11.72 -12.26 -10.51
N PRO A 307 -11.15 -11.69 -9.44
CA PRO A 307 -9.90 -10.91 -9.49
C PRO A 307 -8.73 -11.62 -10.19
N ALA A 308 -8.57 -12.93 -9.95
CA ALA A 308 -7.52 -13.72 -10.59
C ALA A 308 -7.68 -13.78 -12.11
N GLN A 309 -8.91 -13.97 -12.63
CA GLN A 309 -9.17 -13.99 -14.07
C GLN A 309 -9.01 -12.62 -14.71
N VAL A 310 -9.38 -11.55 -13.99
CA VAL A 310 -9.16 -10.17 -14.44
C VAL A 310 -7.67 -9.85 -14.52
N ARG A 311 -6.86 -10.28 -13.54
CA ARG A 311 -5.39 -10.16 -13.62
C ARG A 311 -4.81 -10.92 -14.81
N GLU A 312 -5.28 -12.14 -15.04
CA GLU A 312 -4.85 -12.95 -16.19
C GLU A 312 -5.20 -12.28 -17.51
N HIS A 313 -6.45 -11.80 -17.65
CA HIS A 313 -6.91 -11.08 -18.85
C HIS A 313 -6.04 -9.85 -19.19
N TYR A 314 -5.64 -9.10 -18.19
CA TYR A 314 -4.79 -7.90 -18.37
C TYR A 314 -3.29 -8.18 -18.26
N ALA A 315 -2.90 -9.43 -18.29
CA ALA A 315 -1.48 -9.82 -18.18
C ALA A 315 -0.77 -9.17 -16.96
N MET A 316 -1.41 -9.22 -15.80
CA MET A 316 -0.88 -8.68 -14.54
C MET A 316 -0.57 -9.82 -13.56
N GLY A 317 0.30 -10.74 -13.92
CA GLY A 317 0.67 -11.87 -13.09
C GLY A 317 2.09 -12.34 -13.35
N GLU A 318 2.45 -13.46 -12.74
CA GLU A 318 3.78 -14.07 -12.85
C GLU A 318 4.21 -14.28 -14.30
N GLY A 319 3.34 -14.82 -15.16
CA GLY A 319 3.65 -15.06 -16.58
C GLY A 319 4.05 -13.79 -17.32
N ALA A 320 3.28 -12.72 -17.16
CA ALA A 320 3.54 -11.44 -17.82
C ALA A 320 4.83 -10.78 -17.31
N ILE A 321 5.11 -10.85 -15.99
CA ILE A 321 6.36 -10.35 -15.43
C ILE A 321 7.54 -11.17 -15.97
N THR A 322 7.40 -12.50 -16.08
CA THR A 322 8.40 -13.41 -16.64
C THR A 322 8.70 -13.05 -18.11
N ASP A 323 7.67 -12.86 -18.93
CA ASP A 323 7.82 -12.51 -20.34
C ASP A 323 8.48 -11.14 -20.50
N ALA A 324 8.07 -10.15 -19.69
CA ALA A 324 8.69 -8.83 -19.68
C ALA A 324 10.19 -8.87 -19.33
N CYS A 325 10.57 -9.70 -18.34
CA CYS A 325 11.97 -9.91 -18.00
C CYS A 325 12.74 -10.51 -19.19
N ARG A 326 12.23 -11.58 -19.80
CA ARG A 326 12.89 -12.21 -20.95
C ARG A 326 13.01 -11.28 -22.16
N ASP A 327 12.02 -10.44 -22.41
CA ASP A 327 12.02 -9.50 -23.53
C ASP A 327 13.07 -8.38 -23.38
N LEU A 328 13.28 -7.90 -22.14
CA LEU A 328 14.30 -6.88 -21.87
C LEU A 328 15.73 -7.41 -21.89
N MET A 329 15.91 -8.72 -21.77
CA MET A 329 17.22 -9.38 -21.77
C MET A 329 17.67 -9.84 -23.16
N ARG A 330 16.82 -9.73 -24.19
CA ARG A 330 17.16 -10.03 -25.62
C ARG A 330 17.86 -8.85 -26.26
#